data_c6d8f916a440d4abf82e948ff28b32d4
#
_entry.id   c6d8f916a440d4abf82e948ff28b32d4
#
_cell.length_a   1.000
_cell.length_b   1.000
_cell.length_c   1.000
_cell.angle_alpha   90.00
_cell.angle_beta   90.00
_cell.angle_gamma   90.00
#
_symmetry.space_group_name_H-M   'P 1'
#
loop_
_entity.id
_entity.type
_entity.pdbx_description
1 polymer ?
#
loop_
_entity_poly.entity_id
_entity_poly.type
_entity_poly.pdbx_seq_one_letter_code
_entity_poly.pdbx_strand_id
1 'polypeptide(L)'
;MSDNNKQQGTSLGKRLALIGVAVAIIVIAHFLPTPEGLSYAGKMAIALMVSGIVLWVTEPVPMAISGLALMCLMPGFGIFPYNGTPGVWANFISNVIFFILASFGITSALLKTKIPTKIVFTLMHITKGNAKLTVLMFMIATAVISAFVSNLPCTALFAGIAMSSIIEVEQKNGTAKHAANLGKALMIGIAYASCMGGMITPAGSALNIMTLNMLGANAGFTISFLDWVIICAPIAIILLVVCWLSVVFIFKTDRISDETMLAIEKSGASVGKLDGFDKKVLAILALMIVCWVASNWTGWDATAIAVAGLALFFLPGIDVLTWKEYIASVQWAIVLLSLIHISEPTRP
;
A
#
# COMPACT_ATOMS: atom_id res chain seq x y z
N MET A 1 -6.95 15.61 -1.95
CA MET A 1 -7.52 16.62 -2.87
C MET A 1 -7.70 16.11 -4.31
N SER A 2 -7.18 14.94 -4.71
CA SER A 2 -7.33 14.39 -6.07
C SER A 2 -8.68 13.71 -6.35
N ASP A 3 -9.36 13.18 -5.34
CA ASP A 3 -10.63 12.45 -5.53
C ASP A 3 -11.82 13.33 -5.94
N ASN A 4 -11.80 14.60 -5.55
CA ASN A 4 -12.86 15.54 -5.94
C ASN A 4 -12.84 15.94 -7.44
N ASN A 5 -11.68 15.80 -8.10
CA ASN A 5 -11.55 16.24 -9.50
C ASN A 5 -12.08 15.18 -10.50
N LYS A 6 -12.04 13.89 -10.17
CA LYS A 6 -12.62 12.85 -11.03
C LYS A 6 -14.15 12.85 -11.01
N GLN A 7 -14.75 13.21 -9.88
CA GLN A 7 -16.21 13.28 -9.75
C GLN A 7 -16.82 14.46 -10.51
N GLN A 8 -16.09 15.53 -10.76
CA GLN A 8 -16.59 16.72 -11.49
C GLN A 8 -16.71 16.52 -13.01
N GLY A 9 -16.09 15.48 -13.58
CA GLY A 9 -16.16 15.19 -15.02
C GLY A 9 -17.31 14.28 -15.48
N THR A 10 -18.02 13.61 -14.55
CA THR A 10 -19.09 12.67 -14.89
C THR A 10 -20.46 13.31 -14.64
N SER A 11 -21.33 13.36 -15.66
CA SER A 11 -22.66 13.95 -15.52
C SER A 11 -23.47 13.27 -14.40
N LEU A 12 -24.30 14.03 -13.69
CA LEU A 12 -25.16 13.53 -12.60
C LEU A 12 -26.02 12.35 -13.06
N GLY A 13 -26.57 12.41 -14.28
CA GLY A 13 -27.38 11.33 -14.86
C GLY A 13 -26.60 10.02 -14.99
N LYS A 14 -25.33 10.08 -15.43
CA LYS A 14 -24.47 8.89 -15.55
C LYS A 14 -24.13 8.30 -14.18
N ARG A 15 -23.87 9.13 -13.17
CA ARG A 15 -23.62 8.68 -11.81
C ARG A 15 -24.83 7.99 -11.20
N LEU A 16 -26.03 8.57 -11.36
CA LEU A 16 -27.28 7.97 -10.91
C LEU A 16 -27.60 6.65 -11.63
N ALA A 17 -27.33 6.58 -12.94
CA ALA A 17 -27.50 5.33 -13.69
C ALA A 17 -26.60 4.21 -13.17
N LEU A 18 -25.33 4.50 -12.84
CA LEU A 18 -24.39 3.52 -12.29
C LEU A 18 -24.80 3.03 -10.89
N ILE A 19 -25.29 3.94 -10.04
CA ILE A 19 -25.87 3.57 -8.74
C ILE A 19 -27.12 2.71 -8.97
N GLY A 20 -27.97 3.08 -9.94
CA GLY A 20 -29.14 2.30 -10.32
C GLY A 20 -28.81 0.88 -10.75
N VAL A 21 -27.72 0.68 -11.50
CA VAL A 21 -27.22 -0.67 -11.87
C VAL A 21 -26.84 -1.48 -10.61
N ALA A 22 -26.10 -0.89 -9.68
CA ALA A 22 -25.71 -1.57 -8.45
C ALA A 22 -26.94 -1.96 -7.60
N VAL A 23 -27.91 -1.07 -7.48
CA VAL A 23 -29.17 -1.36 -6.78
C VAL A 23 -29.97 -2.42 -7.51
N ALA A 24 -30.05 -2.38 -8.84
CA ALA A 24 -30.73 -3.39 -9.64
C ALA A 24 -30.14 -4.79 -9.44
N ILE A 25 -28.81 -4.93 -9.34
CA ILE A 25 -28.16 -6.22 -9.03
C ILE A 25 -28.69 -6.78 -7.70
N ILE A 26 -28.76 -5.96 -6.65
CA ILE A 26 -29.22 -6.36 -5.33
C ILE A 26 -30.72 -6.77 -5.38
N VAL A 27 -31.54 -5.94 -6.04
CA VAL A 27 -32.99 -6.18 -6.16
C VAL A 27 -33.26 -7.45 -6.98
N ILE A 28 -32.60 -7.62 -8.12
CA ILE A 28 -32.74 -8.84 -8.94
C ILE A 28 -32.33 -10.07 -8.15
N ALA A 29 -31.18 -10.04 -7.46
CA ALA A 29 -30.72 -11.15 -6.65
C ALA A 29 -31.68 -11.48 -5.50
N HIS A 30 -32.35 -10.47 -4.92
CA HIS A 30 -33.35 -10.69 -3.86
C HIS A 30 -34.51 -11.54 -4.35
N PHE A 31 -35.05 -11.26 -5.55
CA PHE A 31 -36.21 -11.95 -6.12
C PHE A 31 -35.85 -13.26 -6.84
N LEU A 32 -34.62 -13.49 -7.22
CA LEU A 32 -34.20 -14.75 -7.85
C LEU A 32 -34.31 -15.94 -6.86
N PRO A 33 -34.64 -17.16 -7.34
CA PRO A 33 -34.58 -18.34 -6.53
C PRO A 33 -33.15 -18.57 -6.01
N THR A 34 -33.07 -19.11 -4.79
CA THR A 34 -31.78 -19.44 -4.18
C THR A 34 -31.29 -20.78 -4.73
N PRO A 35 -30.09 -20.89 -5.31
CA PRO A 35 -29.53 -22.13 -5.80
C PRO A 35 -29.41 -23.20 -4.70
N GLU A 36 -29.48 -24.48 -5.07
CA GLU A 36 -29.27 -25.59 -4.14
C GLU A 36 -27.86 -25.50 -3.52
N GLY A 37 -27.78 -25.70 -2.21
CA GLY A 37 -26.51 -25.62 -1.45
C GLY A 37 -26.06 -24.22 -1.05
N LEU A 38 -26.80 -23.17 -1.43
CA LEU A 38 -26.46 -21.77 -1.06
C LEU A 38 -27.56 -21.23 -0.12
N SER A 39 -27.15 -20.58 0.99
CA SER A 39 -28.11 -19.88 1.84
C SER A 39 -28.60 -18.58 1.22
N TYR A 40 -29.79 -18.08 1.62
CA TYR A 40 -30.25 -16.77 1.17
C TYR A 40 -29.25 -15.65 1.53
N ALA A 41 -28.71 -15.66 2.75
CA ALA A 41 -27.69 -14.71 3.19
C ALA A 41 -26.41 -14.79 2.32
N GLY A 42 -25.96 -16.01 1.96
CA GLY A 42 -24.83 -16.22 1.06
C GLY A 42 -25.07 -15.67 -0.35
N LYS A 43 -26.27 -15.90 -0.89
CA LYS A 43 -26.69 -15.33 -2.19
C LYS A 43 -26.65 -13.80 -2.15
N MET A 44 -27.19 -13.19 -1.10
CA MET A 44 -27.20 -11.73 -0.95
C MET A 44 -25.82 -11.15 -0.69
N ALA A 45 -24.92 -11.88 0.00
CA ALA A 45 -23.53 -11.49 0.16
C ALA A 45 -22.80 -11.38 -1.19
N ILE A 46 -22.99 -12.37 -2.07
CA ILE A 46 -22.46 -12.35 -3.45
C ILE A 46 -23.01 -11.14 -4.22
N ALA A 47 -24.32 -10.88 -4.12
CA ALA A 47 -24.94 -9.74 -4.81
C ALA A 47 -24.39 -8.38 -4.32
N LEU A 48 -24.19 -8.22 -3.01
CA LEU A 48 -23.56 -7.04 -2.42
C LEU A 48 -22.10 -6.89 -2.88
N MET A 49 -21.35 -7.99 -2.94
CA MET A 49 -19.98 -7.99 -3.43
C MET A 49 -19.91 -7.55 -4.91
N VAL A 50 -20.73 -8.11 -5.79
CA VAL A 50 -20.79 -7.71 -7.21
C VAL A 50 -21.19 -6.24 -7.36
N SER A 51 -22.18 -5.77 -6.59
CA SER A 51 -22.57 -4.37 -6.55
C SER A 51 -21.44 -3.47 -6.06
N GLY A 52 -20.69 -3.92 -5.06
CA GLY A 52 -19.50 -3.23 -4.57
C GLY A 52 -18.43 -3.08 -5.65
N ILE A 53 -18.11 -4.15 -6.37
CA ILE A 53 -17.15 -4.10 -7.49
C ILE A 53 -17.59 -3.08 -8.54
N VAL A 54 -18.88 -3.08 -8.93
CA VAL A 54 -19.42 -2.10 -9.89
C VAL A 54 -19.24 -0.69 -9.37
N LEU A 55 -19.60 -0.41 -8.11
CA LEU A 55 -19.46 0.92 -7.50
C LEU A 55 -18.00 1.37 -7.37
N TRP A 56 -17.08 0.45 -7.07
CA TRP A 56 -15.67 0.78 -6.89
C TRP A 56 -14.95 0.97 -8.22
N VAL A 57 -15.26 0.19 -9.24
CA VAL A 57 -14.67 0.35 -10.58
C VAL A 57 -15.17 1.62 -11.28
N THR A 58 -16.44 1.95 -11.07
CA THR A 58 -17.06 3.10 -11.76
C THR A 58 -17.02 4.41 -10.95
N GLU A 59 -16.72 4.33 -9.64
CA GLU A 59 -16.58 5.45 -8.70
C GLU A 59 -17.68 6.54 -8.80
N PRO A 60 -18.97 6.21 -8.86
CA PRO A 60 -20.03 7.22 -8.90
C PRO A 60 -20.15 8.00 -7.60
N VAL A 61 -19.71 7.39 -6.50
CA VAL A 61 -19.51 7.97 -5.15
C VAL A 61 -18.16 7.52 -4.61
N PRO A 62 -17.57 8.23 -3.62
CA PRO A 62 -16.31 7.79 -3.02
C PRO A 62 -16.39 6.34 -2.53
N MET A 63 -15.34 5.54 -2.80
CA MET A 63 -15.29 4.10 -2.47
C MET A 63 -15.66 3.81 -1.02
N ALA A 64 -15.16 4.62 -0.08
CA ALA A 64 -15.46 4.46 1.35
C ALA A 64 -16.96 4.61 1.65
N ILE A 65 -17.64 5.54 0.99
CA ILE A 65 -19.08 5.79 1.21
C ILE A 65 -19.92 4.66 0.63
N SER A 66 -19.60 4.20 -0.59
CA SER A 66 -20.29 3.05 -1.19
C SER A 66 -20.12 1.80 -0.33
N GLY A 67 -18.93 1.60 0.22
CA GLY A 67 -18.66 0.50 1.12
C GLY A 67 -19.48 0.56 2.41
N LEU A 68 -19.49 1.69 3.09
CA LEU A 68 -20.33 1.88 4.29
C LEU A 68 -21.82 1.65 4.00
N ALA A 69 -22.31 2.11 2.85
CA ALA A 69 -23.68 1.89 2.43
C ALA A 69 -23.99 0.39 2.25
N LEU A 70 -23.08 -0.36 1.60
CA LEU A 70 -23.26 -1.81 1.46
C LEU A 70 -23.22 -2.53 2.80
N MET A 71 -22.35 -2.14 3.74
CA MET A 71 -22.32 -2.69 5.09
C MET A 71 -23.65 -2.47 5.84
N CYS A 72 -24.25 -1.29 5.71
CA CYS A 72 -25.54 -1.00 6.31
C CYS A 72 -26.67 -1.90 5.79
N LEU A 73 -26.53 -2.44 4.58
CA LEU A 73 -27.51 -3.35 3.99
C LEU A 73 -27.35 -4.81 4.45
N MET A 74 -26.16 -5.23 4.91
CA MET A 74 -25.87 -6.61 5.30
C MET A 74 -26.85 -7.16 6.35
N PRO A 75 -27.20 -6.44 7.44
CA PRO A 75 -28.13 -6.95 8.42
C PRO A 75 -29.55 -7.14 7.88
N GLY A 76 -29.98 -6.28 6.96
CA GLY A 76 -31.28 -6.39 6.30
C GLY A 76 -31.46 -7.68 5.50
N PHE A 77 -30.36 -8.28 5.04
CA PHE A 77 -30.33 -9.55 4.31
C PHE A 77 -29.94 -10.75 5.19
N GLY A 78 -29.81 -10.55 6.50
CA GLY A 78 -29.49 -11.61 7.45
C GLY A 78 -28.04 -12.11 7.38
N ILE A 79 -27.12 -11.32 6.80
CA ILE A 79 -25.69 -11.67 6.68
C ILE A 79 -25.03 -11.52 8.06
N PHE A 80 -25.22 -10.35 8.71
CA PHE A 80 -24.75 -10.07 10.07
C PHE A 80 -25.80 -9.29 10.86
N PRO A 81 -25.93 -9.47 12.16
CA PRO A 81 -26.78 -8.61 13.01
C PRO A 81 -26.16 -7.20 13.12
N TYR A 82 -26.98 -6.19 13.40
CA TYR A 82 -26.48 -4.84 13.71
C TYR A 82 -25.64 -4.82 14.99
N ASN A 83 -26.08 -5.54 16.01
CA ASN A 83 -25.46 -5.57 17.34
C ASN A 83 -25.05 -7.01 17.70
N GLY A 84 -24.10 -7.11 18.62
CA GLY A 84 -23.58 -8.39 19.10
C GLY A 84 -22.25 -8.78 18.44
N THR A 85 -21.76 -9.97 18.76
CA THR A 85 -20.54 -10.54 18.18
C THR A 85 -20.87 -11.89 17.52
N PRO A 86 -20.68 -12.05 16.18
CA PRO A 86 -20.18 -11.04 15.26
C PRO A 86 -21.28 -10.10 14.75
N GLY A 87 -21.18 -8.80 15.04
CA GLY A 87 -22.03 -7.77 14.46
C GLY A 87 -21.36 -7.06 13.29
N VAL A 88 -22.14 -6.40 12.43
CA VAL A 88 -21.61 -5.70 11.27
C VAL A 88 -20.56 -4.63 11.62
N TRP A 89 -20.67 -4.04 12.81
CA TRP A 89 -19.76 -3.00 13.31
C TRP A 89 -18.59 -3.55 14.16
N ALA A 90 -18.60 -4.84 14.52
CA ALA A 90 -17.57 -5.43 15.39
C ALA A 90 -16.15 -5.30 14.81
N ASN A 91 -16.05 -5.33 13.48
CA ASN A 91 -14.78 -5.24 12.79
C ASN A 91 -14.16 -3.83 12.76
N PHE A 92 -14.90 -2.79 13.18
CA PHE A 92 -14.34 -1.43 13.32
C PHE A 92 -13.30 -1.31 14.43
N ILE A 93 -13.31 -2.24 15.40
CA ILE A 93 -12.31 -2.31 16.47
C ILE A 93 -11.56 -3.63 16.32
N SER A 94 -10.68 -3.71 15.34
CA SER A 94 -9.88 -4.90 15.06
C SER A 94 -8.39 -4.57 15.03
N ASN A 95 -7.54 -5.56 15.31
CA ASN A 95 -6.09 -5.42 15.22
C ASN A 95 -5.65 -4.90 13.85
N VAL A 96 -6.37 -5.28 12.76
CA VAL A 96 -6.08 -4.81 11.40
C VAL A 96 -6.17 -3.29 11.30
N ILE A 97 -7.24 -2.69 11.84
CA ILE A 97 -7.45 -1.24 11.77
C ILE A 97 -6.38 -0.49 12.55
N PHE A 98 -6.08 -0.94 13.77
CA PHE A 98 -5.02 -0.32 14.57
C PHE A 98 -3.64 -0.45 13.90
N PHE A 99 -3.37 -1.59 13.26
CA PHE A 99 -2.13 -1.77 12.50
C PHE A 99 -2.07 -0.84 11.28
N ILE A 100 -3.17 -0.71 10.52
CA ILE A 100 -3.25 0.20 9.37
C ILE A 100 -3.01 1.64 9.83
N LEU A 101 -3.66 2.07 10.90
CA LEU A 101 -3.47 3.41 11.46
C LEU A 101 -2.01 3.64 11.88
N ALA A 102 -1.40 2.66 12.58
CA ALA A 102 0.01 2.75 12.95
C ALA A 102 0.93 2.81 11.71
N SER A 103 0.65 2.01 10.67
CA SER A 103 1.46 1.98 9.45
C SER A 103 1.46 3.31 8.68
N PHE A 104 0.36 4.06 8.69
CA PHE A 104 0.34 5.40 8.10
C PHE A 104 1.25 6.38 8.85
N GLY A 105 1.29 6.31 10.18
CA GLY A 105 2.20 7.13 10.97
C GLY A 105 3.67 6.75 10.73
N ILE A 106 3.99 5.47 10.71
CA ILE A 106 5.33 4.96 10.39
C ILE A 106 5.75 5.44 8.99
N THR A 107 4.86 5.31 8.01
CA THR A 107 5.07 5.80 6.65
C THR A 107 5.35 7.30 6.64
N SER A 108 4.52 8.09 7.31
CA SER A 108 4.67 9.55 7.38
C SER A 108 6.00 9.94 8.02
N ALA A 109 6.39 9.28 9.12
CA ALA A 109 7.66 9.51 9.79
C ALA A 109 8.85 9.24 8.87
N LEU A 110 8.85 8.08 8.17
CA LEU A 110 9.96 7.68 7.31
C LEU A 110 10.07 8.56 6.07
N LEU A 111 8.95 8.95 5.45
CA LEU A 111 8.94 9.83 4.28
C LEU A 111 9.40 11.27 4.57
N LYS A 112 9.35 11.72 5.82
CA LYS A 112 9.92 13.01 6.24
C LYS A 112 11.45 12.99 6.33
N THR A 113 12.06 11.81 6.36
CA THR A 113 13.52 11.65 6.49
C THR A 113 14.22 11.73 5.13
N LYS A 114 15.52 11.94 5.19
CA LYS A 114 16.43 11.85 4.03
C LYS A 114 16.77 10.39 3.66
N ILE A 115 16.31 9.41 4.45
CA ILE A 115 16.70 8.00 4.30
C ILE A 115 16.35 7.43 2.93
N PRO A 116 15.09 7.55 2.43
CA PRO A 116 14.74 6.99 1.12
C PRO A 116 15.59 7.56 -0.01
N THR A 117 15.73 8.87 -0.03
CA THR A 117 16.52 9.60 -1.04
C THR A 117 17.99 9.20 -0.99
N LYS A 118 18.56 9.07 0.23
CA LYS A 118 19.95 8.67 0.42
C LYS A 118 20.21 7.24 -0.04
N ILE A 119 19.28 6.31 0.19
CA ILE A 119 19.39 4.93 -0.32
C ILE A 119 19.47 4.93 -1.84
N VAL A 120 18.57 5.69 -2.52
CA VAL A 120 18.60 5.80 -3.99
C VAL A 120 19.96 6.26 -4.48
N PHE A 121 20.43 7.41 -4.01
CA PHE A 121 21.67 7.98 -4.54
C PHE A 121 22.89 7.12 -4.18
N THR A 122 22.90 6.47 -3.02
CA THR A 122 23.98 5.52 -2.67
C THR A 122 24.01 4.35 -3.65
N LEU A 123 22.86 3.79 -4.01
CA LEU A 123 22.78 2.70 -4.97
C LEU A 123 23.09 3.15 -6.41
N MET A 124 22.80 4.41 -6.75
CA MET A 124 23.10 4.97 -8.07
C MET A 124 24.60 5.02 -8.37
N HIS A 125 25.45 5.22 -7.37
CA HIS A 125 26.91 5.18 -7.58
C HIS A 125 27.41 3.85 -8.15
N ILE A 126 26.68 2.75 -7.91
CA ILE A 126 27.03 1.41 -8.39
C ILE A 126 26.76 1.27 -9.91
N THR A 127 25.83 2.06 -10.46
CA THR A 127 25.32 1.85 -11.82
C THR A 127 26.28 2.29 -12.92
N LYS A 128 27.18 3.23 -12.64
CA LYS A 128 28.17 3.79 -13.58
C LYS A 128 27.58 4.18 -14.94
N GLY A 129 26.36 4.72 -14.97
CA GLY A 129 25.65 5.11 -16.18
C GLY A 129 24.96 4.00 -16.95
N ASN A 130 24.95 2.77 -16.44
CA ASN A 130 24.21 1.67 -17.06
C ASN A 130 22.71 1.81 -16.73
N ALA A 131 21.88 2.15 -17.73
CA ALA A 131 20.45 2.36 -17.55
C ALA A 131 19.71 1.13 -16.99
N LYS A 132 20.11 -0.08 -17.38
CA LYS A 132 19.50 -1.33 -16.86
C LYS A 132 19.75 -1.50 -15.37
N LEU A 133 20.98 -1.22 -14.92
CA LEU A 133 21.35 -1.24 -13.50
C LEU A 133 20.67 -0.10 -12.75
N THR A 134 20.52 1.07 -13.37
CA THR A 134 19.77 2.19 -12.77
C THR A 134 18.33 1.82 -12.45
N VAL A 135 17.63 1.20 -13.39
CA VAL A 135 16.27 0.68 -13.15
C VAL A 135 16.27 -0.32 -11.99
N LEU A 136 17.22 -1.28 -11.98
CA LEU A 136 17.32 -2.26 -10.89
C LEU A 136 17.57 -1.61 -9.54
N MET A 137 18.49 -0.65 -9.44
CA MET A 137 18.81 0.01 -8.18
C MET A 137 17.62 0.83 -7.64
N PHE A 138 16.87 1.50 -8.52
CA PHE A 138 15.61 2.13 -8.14
C PHE A 138 14.58 1.12 -7.65
N MET A 139 14.43 0.00 -8.32
CA MET A 139 13.52 -1.07 -7.90
C MET A 139 13.93 -1.64 -6.54
N ILE A 140 15.22 -1.91 -6.31
CA ILE A 140 15.72 -2.39 -5.01
C ILE A 140 15.47 -1.36 -3.91
N ALA A 141 15.83 -0.09 -4.15
CA ALA A 141 15.61 0.99 -3.19
C ALA A 141 14.12 1.11 -2.80
N THR A 142 13.25 1.07 -3.82
CA THR A 142 11.80 1.12 -3.63
C THR A 142 11.31 -0.08 -2.83
N ALA A 143 11.74 -1.29 -3.17
CA ALA A 143 11.32 -2.52 -2.49
C ALA A 143 11.75 -2.53 -1.02
N VAL A 144 12.98 -2.12 -0.71
CA VAL A 144 13.50 -2.05 0.67
C VAL A 144 12.68 -1.09 1.51
N ILE A 145 12.36 0.09 1.00
CA ILE A 145 11.53 1.06 1.75
C ILE A 145 10.08 0.58 1.83
N SER A 146 9.53 0.04 0.76
CA SER A 146 8.15 -0.44 0.73
C SER A 146 7.91 -1.67 1.63
N ALA A 147 8.95 -2.37 2.04
CA ALA A 147 8.84 -3.43 3.04
C ALA A 147 8.32 -2.91 4.41
N PHE A 148 8.44 -1.61 4.68
CA PHE A 148 8.02 -0.97 5.93
C PHE A 148 7.06 0.21 5.73
N VAL A 149 6.84 0.62 4.50
CA VAL A 149 6.04 1.78 4.11
C VAL A 149 4.97 1.36 3.13
N SER A 150 3.77 1.90 3.29
CA SER A 150 2.66 1.65 2.36
C SER A 150 3.06 1.92 0.90
N ASN A 151 2.64 1.03 -0.01
CA ASN A 151 3.05 1.01 -1.41
C ASN A 151 2.80 2.33 -2.16
N LEU A 152 1.62 2.95 -1.99
CA LEU A 152 1.25 4.17 -2.72
C LEU A 152 2.16 5.37 -2.42
N PRO A 153 2.38 5.76 -1.14
CA PRO A 153 3.31 6.85 -0.81
C PRO A 153 4.74 6.53 -1.22
N CYS A 154 5.17 5.27 -1.07
CA CYS A 154 6.48 4.81 -1.50
C CYS A 154 6.67 5.00 -3.02
N THR A 155 5.72 4.51 -3.82
CA THR A 155 5.74 4.68 -5.28
C THR A 155 5.79 6.16 -5.67
N ALA A 156 4.96 7.00 -5.07
CA ALA A 156 4.92 8.44 -5.36
C ALA A 156 6.26 9.13 -5.07
N LEU A 157 6.89 8.81 -3.93
CA LEU A 157 8.19 9.36 -3.56
C LEU A 157 9.28 8.97 -4.58
N PHE A 158 9.42 7.68 -4.87
CA PHE A 158 10.48 7.20 -5.76
C PHE A 158 10.24 7.59 -7.21
N ALA A 159 8.98 7.66 -7.66
CA ALA A 159 8.63 8.19 -8.97
C ALA A 159 9.00 9.69 -9.08
N GLY A 160 8.74 10.48 -8.03
CA GLY A 160 9.15 11.88 -7.96
C GLY A 160 10.67 12.06 -8.04
N ILE A 161 11.44 11.24 -7.30
CA ILE A 161 12.91 11.26 -7.36
C ILE A 161 13.39 10.86 -8.76
N ALA A 162 12.84 9.81 -9.38
CA ALA A 162 13.20 9.38 -10.72
C ALA A 162 12.87 10.44 -11.78
N MET A 163 11.72 11.11 -11.65
CA MET A 163 11.32 12.17 -12.57
C MET A 163 12.31 13.33 -12.54
N SER A 164 12.56 13.91 -11.37
CA SER A 164 13.38 15.11 -11.24
C SER A 164 14.87 14.86 -11.46
N SER A 165 15.39 13.70 -11.03
CA SER A 165 16.84 13.44 -11.07
C SER A 165 17.33 12.77 -12.34
N ILE A 166 16.45 12.07 -13.06
CA ILE A 166 16.85 11.28 -14.24
C ILE A 166 16.04 11.66 -15.47
N ILE A 167 14.71 11.54 -15.42
CA ILE A 167 13.87 11.62 -16.60
C ILE A 167 13.89 13.00 -17.22
N GLU A 168 13.73 14.07 -16.41
CA GLU A 168 13.75 15.46 -16.88
C GLU A 168 15.12 15.88 -17.40
N VAL A 169 16.19 15.39 -16.78
CA VAL A 169 17.56 15.69 -17.22
C VAL A 169 17.88 14.97 -18.52
N GLU A 170 17.50 13.68 -18.63
CA GLU A 170 17.71 12.88 -19.83
C GLU A 170 16.87 13.38 -21.02
N GLN A 171 15.66 13.92 -20.76
CA GLN A 171 14.83 14.56 -21.80
C GLN A 171 15.48 15.79 -22.41
N LYS A 172 16.32 16.51 -21.65
CA LYS A 172 17.04 17.69 -22.13
C LYS A 172 18.31 17.34 -22.89
N ASN A 173 19.02 16.29 -22.46
CA ASN A 173 20.39 15.99 -22.89
C ASN A 173 20.51 14.71 -23.74
N GLY A 174 19.52 13.82 -23.65
CA GLY A 174 19.47 12.55 -24.39
C GLY A 174 18.58 12.59 -25.63
N THR A 175 18.50 11.45 -26.33
CA THR A 175 17.53 11.29 -27.41
C THR A 175 16.13 11.13 -26.82
N ALA A 176 15.12 11.79 -27.41
CA ALA A 176 13.75 11.75 -26.93
C ALA A 176 13.19 10.31 -26.77
N LYS A 177 13.59 9.38 -27.68
CA LYS A 177 13.19 7.99 -27.64
C LYS A 177 13.81 7.24 -26.44
N HIS A 178 15.07 7.49 -26.15
CA HIS A 178 15.78 6.88 -25.03
C HIS A 178 15.21 7.38 -23.71
N ALA A 179 15.05 8.69 -23.54
CA ALA A 179 14.47 9.30 -22.36
C ALA A 179 13.04 8.77 -22.10
N ALA A 180 12.23 8.62 -23.16
CA ALA A 180 10.87 8.07 -23.03
C ALA A 180 10.88 6.58 -22.60
N ASN A 181 11.79 5.76 -23.14
CA ASN A 181 11.90 4.35 -22.76
C ASN A 181 12.43 4.20 -21.34
N LEU A 182 13.44 4.95 -20.95
CA LEU A 182 13.98 4.96 -19.58
C LEU A 182 12.91 5.42 -18.57
N GLY A 183 12.17 6.47 -18.92
CA GLY A 183 11.05 6.95 -18.10
C GLY A 183 9.97 5.90 -17.88
N LYS A 184 9.55 5.20 -18.94
CA LYS A 184 8.59 4.09 -18.83
C LYS A 184 9.14 2.95 -17.97
N ALA A 185 10.39 2.56 -18.19
CA ALA A 185 11.04 1.49 -17.44
C ALA A 185 11.11 1.83 -15.94
N LEU A 186 11.51 3.05 -15.59
CA LEU A 186 11.58 3.51 -14.20
C LEU A 186 10.19 3.56 -13.55
N MET A 187 9.20 4.20 -14.20
CA MET A 187 7.87 4.37 -13.62
C MET A 187 7.17 3.02 -13.37
N ILE A 188 7.22 2.12 -14.35
CA ILE A 188 6.64 0.78 -14.23
C ILE A 188 7.44 -0.05 -13.21
N GLY A 189 8.77 -0.03 -13.29
CA GLY A 189 9.64 -0.75 -12.37
C GLY A 189 9.44 -0.34 -10.92
N ILE A 190 9.36 0.97 -10.62
CA ILE A 190 9.10 1.51 -9.28
C ILE A 190 7.73 1.04 -8.75
N ALA A 191 6.68 1.12 -9.57
CA ALA A 191 5.34 0.73 -9.15
C ALA A 191 5.27 -0.77 -8.76
N TYR A 192 5.82 -1.64 -9.60
CA TYR A 192 5.86 -3.08 -9.30
C TYR A 192 6.81 -3.41 -8.14
N ALA A 193 7.97 -2.75 -8.07
CA ALA A 193 8.92 -2.94 -6.98
C ALA A 193 8.32 -2.56 -5.62
N SER A 194 7.51 -1.51 -5.57
CA SER A 194 6.77 -1.14 -4.37
C SER A 194 5.80 -2.24 -3.92
N CYS A 195 5.04 -2.82 -4.84
CA CYS A 195 4.13 -3.92 -4.53
C CYS A 195 4.90 -5.17 -4.03
N MET A 196 5.98 -5.53 -4.69
CA MET A 196 6.80 -6.69 -4.32
C MET A 196 7.52 -6.46 -2.99
N GLY A 197 8.05 -5.26 -2.77
CA GLY A 197 8.64 -4.87 -1.49
C GLY A 197 7.63 -4.93 -0.35
N GLY A 198 6.41 -4.43 -0.58
CA GLY A 198 5.32 -4.47 0.39
C GLY A 198 4.87 -5.87 0.80
N MET A 199 5.19 -6.91 0.02
CA MET A 199 4.92 -8.31 0.39
C MET A 199 5.95 -8.87 1.37
N ILE A 200 7.16 -8.31 1.44
CA ILE A 200 8.30 -8.89 2.20
C ILE A 200 7.96 -8.99 3.69
N THR A 201 7.34 -7.96 4.26
CA THR A 201 7.00 -7.95 5.69
C THR A 201 5.50 -7.78 5.91
N PRO A 202 4.96 -8.25 7.04
CA PRO A 202 3.59 -7.93 7.43
C PRO A 202 3.31 -6.42 7.48
N ALA A 203 4.33 -5.62 7.83
CA ALA A 203 4.24 -4.17 7.96
C ALA A 203 4.16 -3.42 6.62
N GLY A 204 4.60 -4.01 5.52
CA GLY A 204 4.66 -3.36 4.21
C GLY A 204 3.29 -3.13 3.57
N SER A 205 2.27 -3.89 3.96
CA SER A 205 0.91 -3.73 3.44
C SER A 205 -0.16 -4.12 4.46
N ALA A 206 -1.22 -3.35 4.52
CA ALA A 206 -2.42 -3.67 5.31
C ALA A 206 -3.03 -5.03 4.93
N LEU A 207 -2.96 -5.41 3.66
CA LEU A 207 -3.47 -6.69 3.16
C LEU A 207 -2.72 -7.89 3.76
N ASN A 208 -1.43 -7.75 4.07
CA ASN A 208 -0.65 -8.82 4.69
C ASN A 208 -1.18 -9.14 6.10
N ILE A 209 -1.44 -8.11 6.90
CA ILE A 209 -2.03 -8.27 8.24
C ILE A 209 -3.44 -8.84 8.16
N MET A 210 -4.23 -8.37 7.20
CA MET A 210 -5.56 -8.93 6.95
C MET A 210 -5.48 -10.43 6.64
N THR A 211 -4.56 -10.84 5.76
CA THR A 211 -4.32 -12.24 5.41
C THR A 211 -3.92 -13.06 6.64
N LEU A 212 -3.01 -12.56 7.49
CA LEU A 212 -2.61 -13.23 8.72
C LEU A 212 -3.80 -13.46 9.66
N ASN A 213 -4.64 -12.43 9.85
CA ASN A 213 -5.82 -12.56 10.69
C ASN A 213 -6.85 -13.54 10.11
N MET A 214 -7.07 -13.52 8.80
CA MET A 214 -7.98 -14.47 8.13
C MET A 214 -7.48 -15.91 8.23
N LEU A 215 -6.18 -16.15 8.06
CA LEU A 215 -5.58 -17.47 8.23
C LEU A 215 -5.74 -17.97 9.67
N GLY A 216 -5.51 -17.11 10.66
CA GLY A 216 -5.70 -17.43 12.07
C GLY A 216 -7.16 -17.78 12.39
N ALA A 217 -8.09 -16.95 11.91
CA ALA A 217 -9.52 -17.11 12.21
C ALA A 217 -10.15 -18.31 11.50
N ASN A 218 -9.79 -18.59 10.24
CA ASN A 218 -10.48 -19.59 9.41
C ASN A 218 -9.77 -20.93 9.34
N ALA A 219 -8.42 -20.92 9.38
CA ALA A 219 -7.63 -22.14 9.22
C ALA A 219 -6.86 -22.54 10.50
N GLY A 220 -6.94 -21.72 11.55
CA GLY A 220 -6.22 -21.97 12.80
C GLY A 220 -4.70 -21.84 12.70
N PHE A 221 -4.18 -21.32 11.57
CA PHE A 221 -2.75 -21.11 11.37
C PHE A 221 -2.31 -19.77 11.93
N THR A 222 -1.42 -19.79 12.89
CA THR A 222 -0.72 -18.59 13.38
C THR A 222 0.65 -18.49 12.71
N ILE A 223 0.84 -17.51 11.86
CA ILE A 223 2.12 -17.22 11.20
C ILE A 223 2.72 -16.01 11.90
N SER A 224 3.93 -16.16 12.42
CA SER A 224 4.64 -15.06 13.05
C SER A 224 5.17 -14.04 12.04
N PHE A 225 5.63 -12.88 12.53
CA PHE A 225 6.25 -11.87 11.67
C PHE A 225 7.46 -12.44 10.90
N LEU A 226 8.31 -13.22 11.59
CA LEU A 226 9.51 -13.78 10.99
C LEU A 226 9.19 -14.88 9.98
N ASP A 227 8.24 -15.77 10.28
CA ASP A 227 7.80 -16.83 9.35
C ASP A 227 7.24 -16.23 8.07
N TRP A 228 6.45 -15.15 8.17
CA TRP A 228 5.98 -14.41 7.00
C TRP A 228 7.14 -13.92 6.15
N VAL A 229 8.14 -13.28 6.76
CA VAL A 229 9.31 -12.76 6.03
C VAL A 229 10.07 -13.89 5.35
N ILE A 230 10.31 -15.02 6.05
CA ILE A 230 11.01 -16.18 5.49
C ILE A 230 10.30 -16.75 4.27
N ILE A 231 8.97 -16.78 4.28
CA ILE A 231 8.15 -17.30 3.18
C ILE A 231 8.07 -16.29 2.04
N CYS A 232 7.76 -15.03 2.34
CA CYS A 232 7.44 -14.03 1.32
C CYS A 232 8.65 -13.34 0.71
N ALA A 233 9.76 -13.16 1.45
CA ALA A 233 10.93 -12.46 0.92
C ALA A 233 11.57 -13.16 -0.29
N PRO A 234 11.78 -14.49 -0.31
CA PRO A 234 12.31 -15.17 -1.50
C PRO A 234 11.40 -15.00 -2.72
N ILE A 235 10.08 -15.09 -2.52
CA ILE A 235 9.08 -14.92 -3.57
C ILE A 235 9.16 -13.49 -4.13
N ALA A 236 9.17 -12.49 -3.25
CA ALA A 236 9.26 -11.08 -3.63
C ALA A 236 10.55 -10.77 -4.41
N ILE A 237 11.69 -11.34 -4.00
CA ILE A 237 12.97 -11.18 -4.69
C ILE A 237 12.93 -11.80 -6.09
N ILE A 238 12.41 -13.01 -6.23
CA ILE A 238 12.26 -13.68 -7.54
C ILE A 238 11.37 -12.82 -8.46
N LEU A 239 10.22 -12.38 -7.96
CA LEU A 239 9.29 -11.52 -8.71
C LEU A 239 9.93 -10.19 -9.10
N LEU A 240 10.73 -9.58 -8.21
CA LEU A 240 11.45 -8.34 -8.50
C LEU A 240 12.43 -8.52 -9.66
N VAL A 241 13.21 -9.62 -9.64
CA VAL A 241 14.17 -9.93 -10.71
C VAL A 241 13.44 -10.20 -12.04
N VAL A 242 12.37 -11.00 -12.02
CA VAL A 242 11.54 -11.28 -13.22
C VAL A 242 10.94 -10.00 -13.78
N CYS A 243 10.40 -9.14 -12.92
CA CYS A 243 9.85 -7.85 -13.32
C CYS A 243 10.93 -6.94 -13.93
N TRP A 244 12.09 -6.83 -13.28
CA TRP A 244 13.21 -6.07 -13.81
C TRP A 244 13.65 -6.56 -15.20
N LEU A 245 13.85 -7.87 -15.37
CA LEU A 245 14.19 -8.45 -16.66
C LEU A 245 13.13 -8.14 -17.71
N SER A 246 11.85 -8.28 -17.38
CA SER A 246 10.73 -8.00 -18.28
C SER A 246 10.72 -6.52 -18.72
N VAL A 247 10.85 -5.61 -17.77
CA VAL A 247 10.85 -4.16 -18.02
C VAL A 247 12.03 -3.74 -18.89
N VAL A 248 13.23 -4.25 -18.59
CA VAL A 248 14.44 -3.94 -19.36
C VAL A 248 14.42 -4.56 -20.77
N PHE A 249 13.79 -5.74 -20.93
CA PHE A 249 13.63 -6.38 -22.22
C PHE A 249 12.62 -5.65 -23.13
N ILE A 250 11.49 -5.21 -22.54
CA ILE A 250 10.43 -4.50 -23.26
C ILE A 250 10.86 -3.08 -23.63
N PHE A 251 11.38 -2.33 -22.65
CA PHE A 251 11.84 -0.96 -22.84
C PHE A 251 13.36 -0.95 -23.01
N LYS A 252 13.83 -1.17 -24.23
CA LYS A 252 15.26 -1.14 -24.54
C LYS A 252 15.86 0.18 -24.13
N THR A 253 16.67 0.15 -23.07
CA THR A 253 17.36 1.31 -22.52
C THR A 253 18.86 1.17 -22.79
N ASP A 254 19.46 2.23 -23.28
CA ASP A 254 20.90 2.33 -23.54
C ASP A 254 21.62 2.97 -22.33
N ARG A 255 22.81 3.47 -22.53
CA ARG A 255 23.59 4.17 -21.50
C ARG A 255 22.96 5.53 -21.18
N ILE A 256 22.90 5.89 -19.92
CA ILE A 256 22.47 7.21 -19.45
C ILE A 256 23.53 8.24 -19.83
N SER A 257 23.10 9.47 -20.17
CA SER A 257 24.01 10.57 -20.51
C SER A 257 24.92 10.95 -19.35
N ASP A 258 26.13 11.43 -19.66
CA ASP A 258 27.10 11.85 -18.63
C ASP A 258 26.56 13.04 -17.82
N GLU A 259 25.76 13.91 -18.44
CA GLU A 259 25.09 15.03 -17.77
C GLU A 259 24.06 14.55 -16.74
N THR A 260 23.31 13.50 -17.06
CA THR A 260 22.35 12.88 -16.10
C THR A 260 23.11 12.24 -14.95
N MET A 261 24.24 11.58 -15.20
CA MET A 261 25.08 11.05 -14.13
C MET A 261 25.61 12.14 -13.20
N LEU A 262 26.07 13.26 -13.74
CA LEU A 262 26.50 14.42 -12.95
C LEU A 262 25.34 15.04 -12.15
N ALA A 263 24.12 15.07 -12.70
CA ALA A 263 22.94 15.53 -11.99
C ALA A 263 22.58 14.62 -10.82
N ILE A 264 22.66 13.29 -11.00
CA ILE A 264 22.46 12.29 -9.95
C ILE A 264 23.49 12.50 -8.83
N GLU A 265 24.75 12.67 -9.17
CA GLU A 265 25.83 12.85 -8.22
C GLU A 265 25.66 14.15 -7.41
N LYS A 266 25.35 15.27 -8.07
CA LYS A 266 25.04 16.55 -7.41
C LYS A 266 23.83 16.45 -6.49
N SER A 267 22.76 15.80 -6.94
CA SER A 267 21.56 15.58 -6.15
C SER A 267 21.85 14.70 -4.92
N GLY A 268 22.66 13.66 -5.09
CA GLY A 268 23.13 12.81 -3.98
C GLY A 268 23.97 13.57 -2.96
N ALA A 269 24.89 14.42 -3.42
CA ALA A 269 25.71 15.25 -2.55
C ALA A 269 24.87 16.29 -1.77
N SER A 270 23.81 16.82 -2.37
CA SER A 270 22.91 17.80 -1.74
C SER A 270 22.08 17.23 -0.58
N VAL A 271 21.84 15.91 -0.54
CA VAL A 271 21.11 15.24 0.54
C VAL A 271 21.86 15.37 1.89
N GLY A 272 23.17 15.43 1.85
CA GLY A 272 24.02 15.62 3.02
C GLY A 272 24.05 14.41 3.97
N LYS A 273 24.50 14.66 5.20
CA LYS A 273 24.53 13.63 6.27
C LYS A 273 23.16 13.50 6.93
N LEU A 274 22.88 12.30 7.44
CA LEU A 274 21.70 12.05 8.29
C LEU A 274 21.80 12.94 9.53
N ASP A 275 20.77 13.71 9.77
CA ASP A 275 20.67 14.61 10.94
C ASP A 275 20.10 13.87 12.18
N GLY A 276 19.91 14.63 13.27
CA GLY A 276 19.36 14.07 14.51
C GLY A 276 17.94 13.53 14.35
N PHE A 277 17.13 14.16 13.48
CA PHE A 277 15.77 13.72 13.16
C PHE A 277 15.77 12.37 12.46
N ASP A 278 16.56 12.22 11.40
CA ASP A 278 16.68 10.97 10.64
C ASP A 278 17.11 9.80 11.54
N LYS A 279 18.08 10.06 12.44
CA LYS A 279 18.58 9.06 13.39
C LYS A 279 17.53 8.63 14.40
N LYS A 280 16.69 9.55 14.90
CA LYS A 280 15.59 9.21 15.81
C LYS A 280 14.59 8.28 15.13
N VAL A 281 14.16 8.62 13.91
CA VAL A 281 13.24 7.77 13.13
C VAL A 281 13.84 6.40 12.88
N LEU A 282 15.11 6.34 12.45
CA LEU A 282 15.80 5.08 12.19
C LEU A 282 15.93 4.22 13.45
N ALA A 283 16.24 4.83 14.60
CA ALA A 283 16.35 4.12 15.87
C ALA A 283 15.02 3.50 16.30
N ILE A 284 13.91 4.24 16.18
CA ILE A 284 12.57 3.72 16.51
C ILE A 284 12.17 2.60 15.54
N LEU A 285 12.41 2.76 14.23
CA LEU A 285 12.14 1.71 13.26
C LEU A 285 12.97 0.46 13.53
N ALA A 286 14.27 0.62 13.84
CA ALA A 286 15.14 -0.51 14.22
C ALA A 286 14.63 -1.22 15.48
N LEU A 287 14.21 -0.44 16.49
CA LEU A 287 13.59 -0.99 17.71
C LEU A 287 12.33 -1.79 17.38
N MET A 288 11.44 -1.26 16.54
CA MET A 288 10.23 -1.96 16.13
C MET A 288 10.55 -3.27 15.40
N ILE A 289 11.52 -3.26 14.48
CA ILE A 289 11.97 -4.47 13.76
C ILE A 289 12.50 -5.51 14.76
N VAL A 290 13.33 -5.10 15.71
CA VAL A 290 13.83 -6.00 16.76
C VAL A 290 12.68 -6.58 17.58
N CYS A 291 11.70 -5.77 17.99
CA CYS A 291 10.52 -6.23 18.71
C CYS A 291 9.66 -7.19 17.87
N TRP A 292 9.47 -6.93 16.56
CA TRP A 292 8.76 -7.85 15.67
C TRP A 292 9.49 -9.18 15.48
N VAL A 293 10.81 -9.17 15.37
CA VAL A 293 11.60 -10.42 15.33
C VAL A 293 11.51 -11.15 16.69
N ALA A 294 11.62 -10.42 17.79
CA ALA A 294 11.51 -10.97 19.14
C ALA A 294 10.12 -11.51 19.47
N SER A 295 9.08 -11.07 18.75
CA SER A 295 7.69 -11.50 18.98
C SER A 295 7.50 -13.01 18.87
N ASN A 296 8.35 -13.69 18.11
CA ASN A 296 8.39 -15.16 18.02
C ASN A 296 8.66 -15.86 19.37
N TRP A 297 9.39 -15.19 20.25
CA TRP A 297 9.77 -15.74 21.55
C TRP A 297 9.00 -15.10 22.70
N THR A 298 8.63 -13.84 22.54
CA THR A 298 7.94 -13.06 23.59
C THR A 298 6.43 -13.20 23.53
N GLY A 299 5.87 -13.65 22.39
CA GLY A 299 4.42 -13.70 22.14
C GLY A 299 3.78 -12.32 21.99
N TRP A 300 4.57 -11.25 21.82
CA TRP A 300 4.02 -9.90 21.63
C TRP A 300 3.26 -9.79 20.31
N ASP A 301 2.10 -9.19 20.36
CA ASP A 301 1.28 -8.93 19.17
C ASP A 301 1.93 -7.90 18.25
N ALA A 302 1.96 -8.19 16.95
CA ALA A 302 2.59 -7.32 15.96
C ALA A 302 1.92 -5.94 15.87
N THR A 303 0.62 -5.87 16.09
CA THR A 303 -0.15 -4.61 16.11
C THR A 303 0.21 -3.78 17.33
N ALA A 304 0.34 -4.42 18.49
CA ALA A 304 0.74 -3.72 19.72
C ALA A 304 2.12 -3.07 19.55
N ILE A 305 3.08 -3.76 18.93
CA ILE A 305 4.41 -3.22 18.62
C ILE A 305 4.30 -2.02 17.67
N ALA A 306 3.48 -2.12 16.61
CA ALA A 306 3.29 -1.03 15.65
C ALA A 306 2.67 0.22 16.31
N VAL A 307 1.65 0.03 17.15
CA VAL A 307 0.99 1.13 17.88
C VAL A 307 1.94 1.76 18.90
N ALA A 308 2.71 0.96 19.62
CA ALA A 308 3.75 1.45 20.53
C ALA A 308 4.80 2.28 19.79
N GLY A 309 5.29 1.79 18.63
CA GLY A 309 6.20 2.53 17.76
C GLY A 309 5.62 3.85 17.26
N LEU A 310 4.35 3.85 16.86
CA LEU A 310 3.64 5.08 16.51
C LEU A 310 3.62 6.07 17.70
N ALA A 311 3.30 5.60 18.89
CA ALA A 311 3.25 6.44 20.08
C ALA A 311 4.61 7.08 20.39
N LEU A 312 5.73 6.37 20.17
CA LEU A 312 7.08 6.90 20.36
C LEU A 312 7.36 8.12 19.46
N PHE A 313 6.78 8.20 18.26
CA PHE A 313 6.98 9.35 17.38
C PHE A 313 6.36 10.66 17.91
N PHE A 314 5.43 10.57 18.87
CA PHE A 314 4.78 11.73 19.50
C PHE A 314 5.36 12.10 20.85
N LEU A 315 6.31 11.34 21.39
CA LEU A 315 6.87 11.61 22.71
C LEU A 315 7.61 12.96 22.73
N PRO A 316 7.43 13.76 23.79
CA PRO A 316 8.18 14.99 23.99
C PRO A 316 9.69 14.73 23.96
N GLY A 317 10.43 15.52 23.18
CA GLY A 317 11.86 15.35 22.96
C GLY A 317 12.21 14.43 21.79
N ILE A 318 11.31 13.56 21.34
CA ILE A 318 11.42 12.84 20.08
C ILE A 318 10.81 13.69 18.96
N ASP A 319 9.54 14.12 19.11
CA ASP A 319 8.85 15.11 18.28
C ASP A 319 9.00 14.86 16.76
N VAL A 320 8.82 13.60 16.34
CA VAL A 320 8.93 13.20 14.92
C VAL A 320 7.67 13.57 14.16
N LEU A 321 6.49 13.34 14.76
CA LEU A 321 5.19 13.62 14.16
C LEU A 321 4.37 14.54 15.05
N THR A 322 3.68 15.48 14.42
CA THR A 322 2.57 16.21 15.04
C THR A 322 1.25 15.50 14.75
N TRP A 323 0.27 15.66 15.63
CA TRP A 323 -1.07 15.10 15.44
C TRP A 323 -1.70 15.51 14.10
N LYS A 324 -1.50 16.77 13.69
CA LYS A 324 -2.02 17.30 12.43
C LYS A 324 -1.41 16.61 11.22
N GLU A 325 -0.11 16.38 11.22
CA GLU A 325 0.60 15.67 10.14
C GLU A 325 0.15 14.21 10.07
N TYR A 326 0.03 13.55 11.22
CA TYR A 326 -0.44 12.17 11.29
C TYR A 326 -1.84 12.03 10.69
N ILE A 327 -2.81 12.81 11.14
CA ILE A 327 -4.19 12.76 10.62
C ILE A 327 -4.23 13.05 9.12
N ALA A 328 -3.41 13.97 8.64
CA ALA A 328 -3.30 14.28 7.20
C ALA A 328 -2.69 13.12 6.37
N SER A 329 -1.86 12.28 6.99
CA SER A 329 -1.26 11.12 6.34
C SER A 329 -2.17 9.89 6.30
N VAL A 330 -3.18 9.82 7.16
CA VAL A 330 -4.14 8.70 7.20
C VAL A 330 -5.03 8.72 5.97
N GLN A 331 -4.99 7.65 5.20
CA GLN A 331 -5.89 7.46 4.06
C GLN A 331 -7.22 6.89 4.54
N TRP A 332 -8.10 7.75 5.01
CA TRP A 332 -9.39 7.37 5.60
C TRP A 332 -10.25 6.51 4.67
N ALA A 333 -10.14 6.72 3.35
CA ALA A 333 -10.82 5.87 2.38
C ALA A 333 -10.39 4.40 2.48
N ILE A 334 -9.10 4.13 2.66
CA ILE A 334 -8.57 2.76 2.82
C ILE A 334 -8.99 2.18 4.18
N VAL A 335 -8.93 2.97 5.25
CA VAL A 335 -9.37 2.53 6.58
C VAL A 335 -10.82 2.09 6.54
N LEU A 336 -11.70 2.89 5.94
CA LEU A 336 -13.13 2.58 5.83
C LEU A 336 -13.41 1.42 4.85
N LEU A 337 -12.63 1.31 3.77
CA LEU A 337 -12.78 0.24 2.78
C LEU A 337 -12.31 -1.11 3.33
N SER A 338 -11.22 -1.16 4.09
CA SER A 338 -10.71 -2.40 4.66
C SER A 338 -11.68 -3.06 5.66
N LEU A 339 -12.57 -2.26 6.26
CA LEU A 339 -13.63 -2.75 7.15
C LEU A 339 -14.64 -3.66 6.43
N ILE A 340 -14.86 -3.45 5.15
CA ILE A 340 -15.83 -4.21 4.35
C ILE A 340 -15.28 -5.60 4.04
N HIS A 341 -14.00 -5.69 3.70
CA HIS A 341 -13.33 -6.96 3.42
C HIS A 341 -13.18 -7.85 4.66
N ILE A 342 -13.13 -7.25 5.86
CA ILE A 342 -13.06 -8.00 7.13
C ILE A 342 -14.41 -8.58 7.51
N SER A 343 -15.51 -8.00 7.02
CA SER A 343 -16.87 -8.43 7.33
C SER A 343 -17.43 -9.53 6.41
N GLU A 344 -16.63 -10.05 5.47
CA GLU A 344 -17.08 -11.19 4.66
C GLU A 344 -17.31 -12.44 5.53
N PRO A 345 -18.47 -13.10 5.40
CA PRO A 345 -18.79 -14.27 6.20
C PRO A 345 -17.95 -15.46 5.75
N THR A 346 -16.86 -15.71 6.47
CA THR A 346 -16.09 -16.94 6.35
C THR A 346 -16.54 -17.90 7.45
N ARG A 347 -17.76 -18.44 7.35
CA ARG A 347 -18.15 -19.64 8.10
C ARG A 347 -19.11 -20.49 7.29
N PRO A 348 -18.85 -21.82 7.26
CA PRO A 348 -19.79 -22.77 6.71
C PRO A 348 -21.10 -22.80 7.48
#